data_df8cc44b018a47d1f5b66ab26275597c
#
_entry.id   df8cc44b018a47d1f5b66ab26275597c
#
_cell.length_a   1.000
_cell.length_b   1.000
_cell.length_c   1.000
_cell.angle_alpha   90.00
_cell.angle_beta   90.00
_cell.angle_gamma   90.00
#
_symmetry.space_group_name_H-M   'P 1'
#
loop_
_entity.id
_entity.type
_entity.pdbx_description
1 polymer ?
#
loop_
_entity_poly.entity_id
_entity_poly.type
_entity_poly.pdbx_seq_one_letter_code
_entity_poly.pdbx_strand_id
1 'polypeptide(L)'
;MAELDCEPADVTALIAYLRDIGNHELLTLEEMNEHSYWIEAGLLAAEQLEAGRPTRHDPADLQLVVALGKQSRRRMIEGNLRLVVSLAKRYTGKGISLLDLIQEGNIGLMRAVERFDHRLGHRFSTYAIWWIRQSIGRAISDRSRLVRMPAQAYTDACRLASTRHDLTQRLGREPTTAELSTASGLTPARVERAQAWRVHPETLDLDDTEPLVDDESLILHAALRRDIAHQLQFLDDLHVQVIHHRYGLNGHTPLTPEETATALNLTPDQIRTLEREALRHLRRRAIPQLRDYAA
;
A
#
# COMPACT_ATOMS: atom_id res chain seq x y z
N MET A 1 -4.81 7.79 21.24
CA MET A 1 -4.05 7.03 20.21
C MET A 1 -4.49 5.59 20.36
N ALA A 2 -5.32 5.08 19.46
CA ALA A 2 -5.77 3.70 19.53
C ALA A 2 -4.64 2.83 18.99
N GLU A 3 -4.10 1.99 19.84
CA GLU A 3 -3.23 0.88 19.52
C GLU A 3 -3.92 0.01 18.47
N LEU A 4 -3.39 0.02 17.27
CA LEU A 4 -3.62 -1.07 16.33
C LEU A 4 -2.62 -2.16 16.72
N ASP A 5 -3.08 -3.07 17.58
CA ASP A 5 -2.44 -4.37 17.78
C ASP A 5 -2.36 -5.05 16.41
N CYS A 6 -1.25 -4.80 15.71
CA CYS A 6 -0.90 -5.59 14.54
C CYS A 6 -0.40 -6.93 15.08
N GLU A 7 -1.30 -7.90 15.17
CA GLU A 7 -0.92 -9.24 15.60
C GLU A 7 0.22 -9.75 14.71
N PRO A 8 1.22 -10.43 15.25
CA PRO A 8 2.33 -10.99 14.46
C PRO A 8 1.84 -11.87 13.30
N ALA A 9 0.61 -12.34 13.36
CA ALA A 9 -0.08 -13.07 12.30
C ALA A 9 -0.37 -12.17 11.07
N ASP A 10 -0.80 -10.91 11.28
CA ASP A 10 -1.12 -9.96 10.19
C ASP A 10 0.12 -9.59 9.40
N VAL A 11 1.24 -9.43 10.08
CA VAL A 11 2.54 -9.14 9.45
C VAL A 11 3.00 -10.29 8.57
N THR A 12 2.88 -11.52 9.07
CA THR A 12 3.25 -12.71 8.32
C THR A 12 2.35 -12.87 7.09
N ALA A 13 1.05 -12.60 7.24
CA ALA A 13 0.09 -12.64 6.14
C ALA A 13 0.38 -11.55 5.09
N LEU A 14 0.75 -10.33 5.52
CA LEU A 14 1.12 -9.24 4.61
C LEU A 14 2.38 -9.59 3.81
N ILE A 15 3.43 -10.11 4.46
CA ILE A 15 4.66 -10.53 3.80
C ILE A 15 4.39 -11.63 2.77
N ALA A 16 3.60 -12.64 3.13
CA ALA A 16 3.21 -13.71 2.21
C ALA A 16 2.45 -13.15 1.00
N TYR A 17 1.48 -12.26 1.23
CA TYR A 17 0.72 -11.60 0.18
C TYR A 17 1.61 -10.78 -0.75
N LEU A 18 2.52 -9.95 -0.21
CA LEU A 18 3.44 -9.13 -1.01
C LEU A 18 4.38 -10.00 -1.87
N ARG A 19 4.81 -11.14 -1.34
CA ARG A 19 5.60 -12.12 -2.08
C ARG A 19 4.81 -12.73 -3.24
N ASP A 20 3.56 -13.10 -2.98
CA ASP A 20 2.71 -13.73 -3.99
C ASP A 20 2.40 -12.78 -5.15
N ILE A 21 2.04 -11.52 -4.86
CA ILE A 21 1.78 -10.53 -5.91
C ILE A 21 3.05 -10.16 -6.70
N GLY A 22 4.23 -10.31 -6.10
CA GLY A 22 5.51 -10.08 -6.77
C GLY A 22 5.80 -11.09 -7.88
N ASN A 23 5.20 -12.28 -7.84
CA ASN A 23 5.38 -13.34 -8.83
C ASN A 23 4.55 -13.10 -10.11
N HIS A 24 3.60 -12.18 -10.10
CA HIS A 24 2.77 -11.87 -11.26
C HIS A 24 3.43 -10.82 -12.14
N GLU A 25 3.53 -11.11 -13.43
CA GLU A 25 4.06 -10.20 -14.43
C GLU A 25 3.11 -9.00 -14.63
N LEU A 26 3.70 -7.84 -14.88
CA LEU A 26 2.94 -6.64 -15.23
C LEU A 26 2.43 -6.77 -16.66
N LEU A 27 1.17 -6.41 -16.87
CA LEU A 27 0.54 -6.45 -18.19
C LEU A 27 0.88 -5.20 -19.01
N THR A 28 1.17 -5.40 -20.28
CA THR A 28 1.29 -4.34 -21.27
C THR A 28 -0.08 -3.75 -21.60
N LEU A 29 -0.10 -2.61 -22.30
CA LEU A 29 -1.36 -2.00 -22.75
C LEU A 29 -2.13 -2.91 -23.71
N GLU A 30 -1.41 -3.60 -24.58
CA GLU A 30 -1.99 -4.51 -25.58
C GLU A 30 -2.63 -5.72 -24.88
N GLU A 31 -1.93 -6.36 -23.96
CA GLU A 31 -2.47 -7.46 -23.15
C GLU A 31 -3.69 -7.05 -22.32
N MET A 32 -3.67 -5.84 -21.73
CA MET A 32 -4.83 -5.33 -20.99
C MET A 32 -6.07 -5.16 -21.88
N ASN A 33 -5.89 -4.67 -23.11
CA ASN A 33 -6.98 -4.53 -24.06
C ASN A 33 -7.49 -5.89 -24.53
N GLU A 34 -6.60 -6.85 -24.79
CA GLU A 34 -6.96 -8.22 -25.15
C GLU A 34 -7.75 -8.91 -24.02
N HIS A 35 -7.27 -8.82 -22.78
CA HIS A 35 -7.99 -9.37 -21.64
C HIS A 35 -9.35 -8.71 -21.44
N SER A 36 -9.47 -7.39 -21.61
CA SER A 36 -10.76 -6.69 -21.54
C SER A 36 -11.74 -7.19 -22.60
N TYR A 37 -11.27 -7.43 -23.82
CA TYR A 37 -12.09 -8.01 -24.88
C TYR A 37 -12.59 -9.42 -24.51
N TRP A 38 -11.70 -10.30 -24.01
CA TRP A 38 -12.09 -11.66 -23.60
C TRP A 38 -13.05 -11.66 -22.40
N ILE A 39 -12.93 -10.71 -21.48
CA ILE A 39 -13.87 -10.55 -20.36
C ILE A 39 -15.27 -10.23 -20.89
N GLU A 40 -15.38 -9.24 -21.79
CA GLU A 40 -16.66 -8.85 -22.40
C GLU A 40 -17.26 -10.02 -23.19
N ALA A 41 -16.47 -10.67 -24.04
CA ALA A 41 -16.90 -11.83 -24.82
C ALA A 41 -17.39 -12.98 -23.94
N GLY A 42 -16.69 -13.24 -22.83
CA GLY A 42 -17.07 -14.25 -21.84
C GLY A 42 -18.38 -13.95 -21.14
N LEU A 43 -18.64 -12.70 -20.79
CA LEU A 43 -19.91 -12.28 -20.20
C LEU A 43 -21.08 -12.44 -21.18
N LEU A 44 -20.91 -12.02 -22.44
CA LEU A 44 -21.94 -12.19 -23.47
C LEU A 44 -22.22 -13.66 -23.77
N ALA A 45 -21.17 -14.51 -23.82
CA ALA A 45 -21.33 -15.94 -24.00
C ALA A 45 -22.08 -16.61 -22.82
N ALA A 46 -21.80 -16.19 -21.59
CA ALA A 46 -22.50 -16.67 -20.41
C ALA A 46 -23.99 -16.30 -20.44
N GLU A 47 -24.30 -15.05 -20.80
CA GLU A 47 -25.69 -14.57 -20.92
C GLU A 47 -26.46 -15.36 -22.01
N GLN A 48 -25.80 -15.68 -23.13
CA GLN A 48 -26.40 -16.49 -24.18
C GLN A 48 -26.72 -17.91 -23.72
N LEU A 49 -25.81 -18.53 -22.97
CA LEU A 49 -26.00 -19.88 -22.40
C LEU A 49 -27.16 -19.90 -21.38
N GLU A 50 -27.22 -18.87 -20.50
CA GLU A 50 -28.30 -18.77 -19.50
C GLU A 50 -29.66 -18.49 -20.13
N ALA A 51 -29.72 -17.68 -21.19
CA ALA A 51 -30.94 -17.35 -21.88
C ALA A 51 -31.57 -18.54 -22.63
N GLY A 52 -30.84 -19.65 -22.84
CA GLY A 52 -31.36 -20.86 -23.49
C GLY A 52 -31.89 -20.63 -24.90
N ARG A 53 -31.54 -19.50 -25.54
CA ARG A 53 -32.02 -19.17 -26.88
C ARG A 53 -31.28 -19.98 -27.93
N PRO A 54 -31.94 -20.39 -29.02
CA PRO A 54 -31.24 -21.06 -30.12
C PRO A 54 -30.18 -20.12 -30.69
N THR A 55 -28.92 -20.43 -30.45
CA THR A 55 -27.77 -19.69 -30.96
C THR A 55 -27.21 -20.42 -32.18
N ARG A 56 -26.52 -19.65 -33.06
CA ARG A 56 -25.78 -20.22 -34.20
C ARG A 56 -24.46 -20.88 -33.75
N HIS A 57 -24.09 -20.75 -32.48
CA HIS A 57 -22.83 -21.21 -31.92
C HIS A 57 -23.06 -22.50 -31.12
N ASP A 58 -22.08 -23.42 -31.19
CA ASP A 58 -22.09 -24.62 -30.35
C ASP A 58 -22.02 -24.23 -28.87
N PRO A 59 -22.86 -24.81 -27.99
CA PRO A 59 -22.75 -24.61 -26.55
C PRO A 59 -21.34 -24.91 -25.99
N ALA A 60 -20.61 -25.84 -26.59
CA ALA A 60 -19.22 -26.14 -26.19
C ALA A 60 -18.26 -24.96 -26.47
N ASP A 61 -18.43 -24.30 -27.64
CA ASP A 61 -17.64 -23.11 -27.98
C ASP A 61 -17.95 -21.95 -27.05
N LEU A 62 -19.22 -21.74 -26.71
CA LEU A 62 -19.63 -20.70 -25.76
C LEU A 62 -19.05 -20.96 -24.36
N GLN A 63 -19.03 -22.21 -23.88
CA GLN A 63 -18.39 -22.57 -22.62
C GLN A 63 -16.88 -22.28 -22.63
N LEU A 64 -16.20 -22.55 -23.75
CA LEU A 64 -14.79 -22.22 -23.91
C LEU A 64 -14.55 -20.69 -23.79
N VAL A 65 -15.37 -19.89 -24.46
CA VAL A 65 -15.28 -18.41 -24.40
C VAL A 65 -15.53 -17.92 -22.98
N VAL A 66 -16.48 -18.50 -22.24
CA VAL A 66 -16.72 -18.18 -20.81
C VAL A 66 -15.48 -18.49 -19.98
N ALA A 67 -14.84 -19.67 -20.22
CA ALA A 67 -13.64 -20.05 -19.49
C ALA A 67 -12.46 -19.09 -19.77
N LEU A 68 -12.25 -18.69 -21.03
CA LEU A 68 -11.25 -17.70 -21.43
C LEU A 68 -11.52 -16.33 -20.79
N GLY A 69 -12.78 -15.90 -20.75
CA GLY A 69 -13.17 -14.66 -20.07
C GLY A 69 -12.87 -14.67 -18.58
N LYS A 70 -13.15 -15.77 -17.87
CA LYS A 70 -12.80 -15.95 -16.46
C LYS A 70 -11.29 -15.92 -16.22
N GLN A 71 -10.53 -16.59 -17.09
CA GLN A 71 -9.07 -16.58 -17.03
C GLN A 71 -8.50 -15.19 -17.26
N SER A 72 -8.99 -14.48 -18.26
CA SER A 72 -8.59 -13.10 -18.58
C SER A 72 -8.90 -12.14 -17.44
N ARG A 73 -10.08 -12.26 -16.81
CA ARG A 73 -10.45 -11.50 -15.61
C ARG A 73 -9.46 -11.72 -14.48
N ARG A 74 -9.11 -12.98 -14.21
CA ARG A 74 -8.14 -13.34 -13.17
C ARG A 74 -6.76 -12.72 -13.47
N ARG A 75 -6.28 -12.86 -14.70
CA ARG A 75 -4.99 -12.34 -15.14
C ARG A 75 -4.93 -10.80 -15.01
N MET A 76 -6.01 -10.12 -15.40
CA MET A 76 -6.12 -8.66 -15.31
C MET A 76 -6.12 -8.16 -13.86
N ILE A 77 -6.74 -8.90 -12.94
CA ILE A 77 -6.69 -8.58 -11.49
C ILE A 77 -5.27 -8.81 -10.96
N GLU A 78 -4.69 -10.00 -11.16
CA GLU A 78 -3.38 -10.41 -10.65
C GLU A 78 -2.27 -9.44 -11.10
N GLY A 79 -2.24 -9.06 -12.37
CA GLY A 79 -1.26 -8.12 -12.93
C GLY A 79 -1.36 -6.68 -12.38
N ASN A 80 -2.47 -6.33 -11.70
CA ASN A 80 -2.69 -4.99 -11.17
C ASN A 80 -2.76 -4.93 -9.63
N LEU A 81 -2.51 -6.03 -8.90
CA LEU A 81 -2.53 -6.03 -7.43
C LEU A 81 -1.48 -5.08 -6.83
N ARG A 82 -0.32 -4.94 -7.47
CA ARG A 82 0.74 -4.00 -7.04
C ARG A 82 0.27 -2.55 -7.07
N LEU A 83 -0.61 -2.17 -7.99
CA LEU A 83 -1.22 -0.84 -8.04
C LEU A 83 -2.07 -0.58 -6.79
N VAL A 84 -2.82 -1.58 -6.33
CA VAL A 84 -3.64 -1.48 -5.11
C VAL A 84 -2.76 -1.22 -3.90
N VAL A 85 -1.68 -1.97 -3.72
CA VAL A 85 -0.74 -1.79 -2.61
C VAL A 85 -0.16 -0.38 -2.59
N SER A 86 0.29 0.13 -3.75
CA SER A 86 0.86 1.48 -3.86
C SER A 86 -0.11 2.59 -3.45
N LEU A 87 -1.42 2.36 -3.67
CA LEU A 87 -2.47 3.30 -3.26
C LEU A 87 -2.84 3.14 -1.79
N ALA A 88 -2.98 1.90 -1.30
CA ALA A 88 -3.36 1.58 0.08
C ALA A 88 -2.34 2.14 1.10
N LYS A 89 -1.06 2.08 0.80
CA LYS A 89 0.03 2.65 1.63
C LYS A 89 -0.20 4.14 2.00
N ARG A 90 -0.87 4.92 1.15
CA ARG A 90 -1.17 6.34 1.42
C ARG A 90 -2.28 6.56 2.45
N TYR A 91 -2.97 5.51 2.83
CA TYR A 91 -4.10 5.53 3.75
C TYR A 91 -3.81 4.86 5.08
N THR A 92 -2.57 4.43 5.32
CA THR A 92 -2.11 3.91 6.62
C THR A 92 -2.30 4.93 7.74
N GLY A 93 -2.42 4.46 8.97
CA GLY A 93 -2.63 5.31 10.14
C GLY A 93 -4.04 5.91 10.27
N LYS A 94 -5.03 5.44 9.48
CA LYS A 94 -6.42 5.91 9.51
C LYS A 94 -7.39 4.98 10.24
N GLY A 95 -6.88 4.17 11.18
CA GLY A 95 -7.72 3.29 12.01
C GLY A 95 -8.13 1.98 11.35
N ILE A 96 -7.47 1.57 10.26
CA ILE A 96 -7.66 0.29 9.56
C ILE A 96 -6.28 -0.28 9.24
N SER A 97 -6.11 -1.60 9.38
CA SER A 97 -4.86 -2.28 9.04
C SER A 97 -4.52 -2.12 7.56
N LEU A 98 -3.23 -2.11 7.21
CA LEU A 98 -2.81 -2.02 5.81
C LEU A 98 -3.34 -3.19 4.98
N LEU A 99 -3.38 -4.39 5.56
CA LEU A 99 -3.89 -5.58 4.87
C LEU A 99 -5.38 -5.43 4.52
N ASP A 100 -6.20 -4.90 5.45
CA ASP A 100 -7.60 -4.63 5.19
C ASP A 100 -7.80 -3.54 4.13
N LEU A 101 -7.00 -2.47 4.17
CA LEU A 101 -7.02 -1.43 3.14
C LEU A 101 -6.69 -2.00 1.75
N ILE A 102 -5.73 -2.93 1.69
CA ILE A 102 -5.39 -3.63 0.44
C ILE A 102 -6.58 -4.48 -0.01
N GLN A 103 -7.23 -5.26 0.87
CA GLN A 103 -8.36 -6.10 0.49
C GLN A 103 -9.56 -5.27 0.01
N GLU A 104 -9.87 -4.16 0.67
CA GLU A 104 -10.89 -3.23 0.20
C GLU A 104 -10.52 -2.58 -1.13
N GLY A 105 -9.24 -2.26 -1.32
CA GLY A 105 -8.73 -1.80 -2.61
C GLY A 105 -8.83 -2.85 -3.71
N ASN A 106 -8.59 -4.13 -3.40
CA ASN A 106 -8.77 -5.26 -4.33
C ASN A 106 -10.23 -5.40 -4.77
N ILE A 107 -11.20 -5.18 -3.86
CA ILE A 107 -12.62 -5.14 -4.22
C ILE A 107 -12.89 -3.99 -5.21
N GLY A 108 -12.28 -2.84 -4.99
CA GLY A 108 -12.32 -1.72 -5.95
C GLY A 108 -11.73 -2.07 -7.30
N LEU A 109 -10.56 -2.73 -7.32
CA LEU A 109 -9.91 -3.22 -8.54
C LEU A 109 -10.79 -4.22 -9.31
N MET A 110 -11.41 -5.19 -8.63
CA MET A 110 -12.31 -6.15 -9.27
C MET A 110 -13.48 -5.45 -9.97
N ARG A 111 -14.09 -4.45 -9.33
CA ARG A 111 -15.15 -3.63 -9.95
C ARG A 111 -14.64 -2.83 -11.15
N ALA A 112 -13.41 -2.34 -11.10
CA ALA A 112 -12.79 -1.64 -12.21
C ALA A 112 -12.60 -2.58 -13.41
N VAL A 113 -12.13 -3.81 -13.20
CA VAL A 113 -11.95 -4.81 -14.25
C VAL A 113 -13.26 -5.18 -14.91
N GLU A 114 -14.35 -5.31 -14.14
CA GLU A 114 -15.68 -5.65 -14.66
C GLU A 114 -16.33 -4.54 -15.50
N ARG A 115 -15.93 -3.28 -15.29
CA ARG A 115 -16.54 -2.10 -15.92
C ARG A 115 -15.63 -1.36 -16.87
N PHE A 116 -14.43 -1.86 -17.10
CA PHE A 116 -13.48 -1.21 -17.97
C PHE A 116 -13.85 -1.42 -19.44
N ASP A 117 -13.95 -0.33 -20.19
CA ASP A 117 -14.12 -0.34 -21.64
C ASP A 117 -12.82 0.10 -22.34
N HIS A 118 -12.14 -0.85 -22.97
CA HIS A 118 -10.90 -0.63 -23.70
C HIS A 118 -11.05 0.24 -24.96
N ARG A 119 -12.28 0.35 -25.49
CA ARG A 119 -12.59 1.12 -26.72
C ARG A 119 -12.45 2.63 -26.51
N LEU A 120 -12.53 3.09 -25.27
CA LEU A 120 -12.39 4.50 -24.91
C LEU A 120 -10.95 5.02 -25.01
N GLY A 121 -9.96 4.17 -25.25
CA GLY A 121 -8.56 4.55 -25.43
C GLY A 121 -7.85 5.01 -24.14
N HIS A 122 -8.49 4.91 -22.98
CA HIS A 122 -7.88 5.28 -21.70
C HIS A 122 -7.07 4.13 -21.12
N ARG A 123 -6.01 4.46 -20.39
CA ARG A 123 -5.22 3.45 -19.67
C ARG A 123 -6.04 2.88 -18.53
N PHE A 124 -6.05 1.56 -18.39
CA PHE A 124 -6.74 0.87 -17.29
C PHE A 124 -6.39 1.42 -15.92
N SER A 125 -5.09 1.68 -15.66
CA SER A 125 -4.63 2.22 -14.38
C SER A 125 -5.32 3.54 -14.01
N THR A 126 -5.54 4.45 -14.96
CA THR A 126 -6.24 5.72 -14.71
C THR A 126 -7.67 5.50 -14.24
N TYR A 127 -8.36 4.54 -14.83
CA TYR A 127 -9.73 4.17 -14.46
C TYR A 127 -9.77 3.42 -13.12
N ALA A 128 -8.88 2.45 -12.92
CA ALA A 128 -8.82 1.62 -11.73
C ALA A 128 -8.50 2.43 -10.45
N ILE A 129 -7.60 3.43 -10.53
CA ILE A 129 -7.26 4.30 -9.42
C ILE A 129 -8.50 4.95 -8.78
N TRP A 130 -9.47 5.35 -9.58
CA TRP A 130 -10.71 5.95 -9.06
C TRP A 130 -11.53 4.95 -8.24
N TRP A 131 -11.73 3.72 -8.75
CA TRP A 131 -12.47 2.65 -8.07
C TRP A 131 -11.78 2.18 -6.79
N ILE A 132 -10.46 2.01 -6.86
CA ILE A 132 -9.64 1.61 -5.71
C ILE A 132 -9.74 2.66 -4.60
N ARG A 133 -9.54 3.94 -4.92
CA ARG A 133 -9.65 5.04 -3.94
C ARG A 133 -11.05 5.14 -3.35
N GLN A 134 -12.08 4.97 -4.15
CA GLN A 134 -13.46 5.01 -3.67
C GLN A 134 -13.73 3.86 -2.70
N SER A 135 -13.27 2.64 -3.00
CA SER A 135 -13.46 1.47 -2.15
C SER A 135 -12.72 1.64 -0.81
N ILE A 136 -11.44 2.03 -0.85
CA ILE A 136 -10.65 2.32 0.35
C ILE A 136 -11.28 3.44 1.17
N GLY A 137 -11.66 4.56 0.54
CA GLY A 137 -12.29 5.69 1.22
C GLY A 137 -13.60 5.31 1.91
N ARG A 138 -14.41 4.46 1.27
CA ARG A 138 -15.65 3.94 1.86
C ARG A 138 -15.34 3.02 3.06
N ALA A 139 -14.37 2.13 2.95
CA ALA A 139 -13.96 1.26 4.05
C ALA A 139 -13.50 2.07 5.27
N ILE A 140 -12.69 3.12 5.05
CA ILE A 140 -12.25 4.03 6.11
C ILE A 140 -13.46 4.73 6.76
N SER A 141 -14.38 5.27 5.97
CA SER A 141 -15.59 5.90 6.52
C SER A 141 -16.45 4.95 7.36
N ASP A 142 -16.51 3.67 6.95
CA ASP A 142 -17.39 2.68 7.56
C ASP A 142 -16.78 1.95 8.76
N ARG A 143 -15.45 1.75 8.80
CA ARG A 143 -14.77 0.84 9.75
C ARG A 143 -13.66 1.47 10.58
N SER A 144 -13.21 2.70 10.27
CA SER A 144 -12.07 3.32 10.98
C SER A 144 -12.37 3.69 12.43
N ARG A 145 -13.61 3.57 12.89
CA ARG A 145 -14.04 3.97 14.22
C ARG A 145 -14.87 2.89 14.88
N LEU A 146 -14.69 2.71 16.19
CA LEU A 146 -15.50 1.82 17.02
C LEU A 146 -17.01 2.14 16.90
N VAL A 147 -17.36 3.43 16.96
CA VAL A 147 -18.74 3.89 16.71
C VAL A 147 -18.84 4.37 15.29
N ARG A 148 -19.55 3.61 14.44
CA ARG A 148 -19.77 3.93 13.03
C ARG A 148 -20.36 5.33 12.86
N MET A 149 -19.69 6.16 12.06
CA MET A 149 -20.13 7.50 11.71
C MET A 149 -20.93 7.48 10.41
N PRO A 150 -22.06 8.23 10.30
CA PRO A 150 -22.75 8.41 9.02
C PRO A 150 -21.82 9.03 7.97
N ALA A 151 -21.87 8.56 6.72
CA ALA A 151 -20.96 8.97 5.65
C ALA A 151 -20.91 10.49 5.44
N GLN A 152 -22.06 11.19 5.60
CA GLN A 152 -22.11 12.64 5.49
C GLN A 152 -21.34 13.33 6.62
N ALA A 153 -21.48 12.82 7.86
CA ALA A 153 -20.77 13.36 9.02
C ALA A 153 -19.25 13.13 8.90
N TYR A 154 -18.84 11.97 8.36
CA TYR A 154 -17.43 11.68 8.06
C TYR A 154 -16.87 12.67 7.02
N THR A 155 -17.60 12.93 5.92
CA THR A 155 -17.19 13.88 4.90
C THR A 155 -17.05 15.29 5.48
N ASP A 156 -18.00 15.72 6.31
CA ASP A 156 -17.95 17.02 6.99
C ASP A 156 -16.76 17.10 7.95
N ALA A 157 -16.48 16.05 8.71
CA ALA A 157 -15.35 15.97 9.63
C ALA A 157 -14.00 16.06 8.90
N CYS A 158 -13.85 15.33 7.78
CA CYS A 158 -12.65 15.44 6.94
C CYS A 158 -12.45 16.84 6.36
N ARG A 159 -13.52 17.45 5.84
CA ARG A 159 -13.51 18.82 5.32
C ARG A 159 -13.09 19.81 6.39
N LEU A 160 -13.67 19.70 7.59
CA LEU A 160 -13.33 20.54 8.73
C LEU A 160 -11.87 20.36 9.19
N ALA A 161 -11.35 19.14 9.20
CA ALA A 161 -9.97 18.85 9.59
C ALA A 161 -8.98 19.55 8.64
N SER A 162 -9.20 19.46 7.32
CA SER A 162 -8.39 20.15 6.32
C SER A 162 -8.48 21.68 6.48
N THR A 163 -9.71 22.23 6.56
CA THR A 163 -9.92 23.68 6.71
C THR A 163 -9.29 24.21 8.01
N ARG A 164 -9.40 23.46 9.11
CA ARG A 164 -8.77 23.82 10.39
C ARG A 164 -7.26 23.90 10.25
N HIS A 165 -6.64 22.88 9.65
CA HIS A 165 -5.19 22.85 9.44
C HIS A 165 -4.72 24.10 8.65
N ASP A 166 -5.40 24.42 7.53
CA ASP A 166 -5.07 25.56 6.69
C ASP A 166 -5.25 26.89 7.44
N LEU A 167 -6.34 27.03 8.21
CA LEU A 167 -6.58 28.25 8.99
C LEU A 167 -5.60 28.37 10.14
N THR A 168 -5.26 27.29 10.84
CA THR A 168 -4.27 27.32 11.92
C THR A 168 -2.89 27.77 11.41
N GLN A 169 -2.48 27.29 10.23
CA GLN A 169 -1.25 27.74 9.60
C GLN A 169 -1.28 29.22 9.23
N ARG A 170 -2.42 29.74 8.75
CA ARG A 170 -2.56 31.15 8.35
C ARG A 170 -2.69 32.13 9.55
N LEU A 171 -3.44 31.70 10.57
CA LEU A 171 -3.77 32.56 11.71
C LEU A 171 -2.74 32.44 12.86
N GLY A 172 -1.94 31.37 12.88
CA GLY A 172 -1.03 31.06 14.00
C GLY A 172 -1.74 30.71 15.32
N ARG A 173 -3.07 30.50 15.27
CA ARG A 173 -3.92 30.09 16.40
C ARG A 173 -5.03 29.17 15.96
N GLU A 174 -5.67 28.50 16.91
CA GLU A 174 -6.88 27.71 16.64
C GLU A 174 -8.01 28.59 16.08
N PRO A 175 -8.66 28.19 14.96
CA PRO A 175 -9.77 28.92 14.38
C PRO A 175 -11.05 28.74 15.20
N THR A 176 -11.87 29.78 15.26
CA THR A 176 -13.20 29.77 15.89
C THR A 176 -14.20 28.99 15.04
N THR A 177 -15.33 28.59 15.65
CA THR A 177 -16.43 27.89 14.95
C THR A 177 -16.99 28.73 13.79
N ALA A 178 -17.06 30.05 13.95
CA ALA A 178 -17.51 30.98 12.93
C ALA A 178 -16.54 31.04 11.73
N GLU A 179 -15.23 31.10 12.00
CA GLU A 179 -14.18 31.07 10.96
C GLU A 179 -14.18 29.74 10.21
N LEU A 180 -14.33 28.62 10.94
CA LEU A 180 -14.46 27.30 10.35
C LEU A 180 -15.71 27.18 9.47
N SER A 181 -16.85 27.69 9.93
CA SER A 181 -18.11 27.70 9.18
C SER A 181 -17.95 28.49 7.86
N THR A 182 -17.40 29.69 7.93
CA THR A 182 -17.18 30.56 6.76
C THR A 182 -16.23 29.92 5.76
N ALA A 183 -15.10 29.40 6.23
CA ALA A 183 -14.07 28.83 5.36
C ALA A 183 -14.45 27.44 4.80
N SER A 184 -15.16 26.62 5.58
CA SER A 184 -15.59 25.30 5.13
C SER A 184 -16.88 25.33 4.29
N GLY A 185 -17.68 26.44 4.36
CA GLY A 185 -19.00 26.51 3.73
C GLY A 185 -20.04 25.60 4.38
N LEU A 186 -19.80 25.14 5.60
CA LEU A 186 -20.75 24.34 6.40
C LEU A 186 -21.51 25.26 7.34
N THR A 187 -22.78 24.94 7.61
CA THR A 187 -23.53 25.69 8.62
C THR A 187 -22.96 25.46 10.02
N PRO A 188 -23.07 26.44 10.94
CA PRO A 188 -22.54 26.31 12.30
C PRO A 188 -22.99 25.02 13.00
N ALA A 189 -24.25 24.64 12.87
CA ALA A 189 -24.82 23.41 13.43
C ALA A 189 -24.13 22.13 12.87
N ARG A 190 -23.74 22.13 11.59
CA ARG A 190 -22.96 21.01 11.00
C ARG A 190 -21.52 20.99 11.49
N VAL A 191 -20.91 22.18 11.70
CA VAL A 191 -19.57 22.30 12.27
C VAL A 191 -19.56 21.73 13.69
N GLU A 192 -20.50 22.16 14.57
CA GLU A 192 -20.62 21.65 15.94
C GLU A 192 -20.85 20.12 15.97
N ARG A 193 -21.76 19.63 15.14
CA ARG A 193 -22.01 18.18 15.03
C ARG A 193 -20.76 17.42 14.60
N ALA A 194 -20.02 17.91 13.60
CA ALA A 194 -18.82 17.25 13.14
C ALA A 194 -17.67 17.35 14.17
N GLN A 195 -17.65 18.39 14.99
CA GLN A 195 -16.71 18.50 16.12
C GLN A 195 -17.08 17.55 17.25
N ALA A 196 -18.35 17.34 17.56
CA ALA A 196 -18.79 16.39 18.58
C ALA A 196 -18.34 14.95 18.26
N TRP A 197 -18.27 14.57 16.96
CA TRP A 197 -17.76 13.27 16.54
C TRP A 197 -16.23 13.12 16.66
N ARG A 198 -15.49 14.16 17.03
CA ARG A 198 -14.04 14.09 17.29
C ARG A 198 -13.69 13.48 18.65
N VAL A 199 -14.65 13.38 19.54
CA VAL A 199 -14.44 12.72 20.83
C VAL A 199 -14.16 11.24 20.54
N HIS A 200 -12.88 10.87 20.68
CA HIS A 200 -12.51 9.47 20.74
C HIS A 200 -13.12 8.90 22.01
N PRO A 201 -13.67 7.68 22.00
CA PRO A 201 -13.98 7.01 23.25
C PRO A 201 -12.67 7.02 24.09
N GLU A 202 -12.72 7.67 25.26
CA GLU A 202 -11.59 7.60 26.17
C GLU A 202 -11.44 6.12 26.56
N THR A 203 -10.27 5.57 26.25
CA THR A 203 -9.84 4.36 26.91
C THR A 203 -9.72 4.73 28.39
N LEU A 204 -10.41 4.01 29.25
CA LEU A 204 -10.14 4.05 30.69
C LEU A 204 -8.64 3.76 30.83
N ASP A 205 -7.91 4.76 31.36
CA ASP A 205 -6.49 4.62 31.64
C ASP A 205 -6.27 3.40 32.53
N LEU A 206 -5.79 2.36 31.96
CA LEU A 206 -5.07 1.31 32.67
C LEU A 206 -3.59 1.69 32.50
N ASP A 207 -3.10 2.34 33.56
CA ASP A 207 -1.71 2.65 33.90
C ASP A 207 -0.67 2.67 32.76
N ASP A 208 -0.02 3.84 32.67
CA ASP A 208 1.35 4.11 32.21
C ASP A 208 2.05 2.94 31.48
N THR A 209 1.84 2.84 30.21
CA THR A 209 2.74 2.07 29.37
C THR A 209 3.53 3.00 28.46
N GLU A 210 4.83 2.76 28.45
CA GLU A 210 5.86 3.47 27.70
C GLU A 210 5.45 3.74 26.24
N PRO A 211 6.00 4.79 25.62
CA PRO A 211 5.66 5.15 24.25
C PRO A 211 5.99 3.98 23.31
N LEU A 212 4.94 3.37 22.74
CA LEU A 212 5.09 2.35 21.73
C LEU A 212 5.74 2.98 20.50
N VAL A 213 6.90 2.46 20.17
CA VAL A 213 7.61 2.72 18.93
C VAL A 213 6.73 2.22 17.78
N ASP A 214 6.56 3.05 16.75
CA ASP A 214 5.79 2.75 15.54
C ASP A 214 6.14 1.35 14.98
N ASP A 215 5.30 0.35 15.24
CA ASP A 215 5.55 -1.05 14.83
C ASP A 215 5.68 -1.21 13.30
N GLU A 216 5.05 -0.34 12.51
CA GLU A 216 5.20 -0.37 11.05
C GLU A 216 6.63 -0.05 10.62
N SER A 217 7.32 0.85 11.30
CA SER A 217 8.73 1.14 11.03
C SER A 217 9.62 -0.05 11.42
N LEU A 218 9.33 -0.73 12.54
CA LEU A 218 10.08 -1.91 12.99
C LEU A 218 9.93 -3.08 12.02
N ILE A 219 8.75 -3.30 11.46
CA ILE A 219 8.47 -4.37 10.51
C ILE A 219 9.17 -4.11 9.18
N LEU A 220 9.05 -2.87 8.66
CA LEU A 220 9.75 -2.45 7.45
C LEU A 220 11.27 -2.55 7.63
N HIS A 221 11.77 -2.12 8.79
CA HIS A 221 13.18 -2.26 9.16
C HIS A 221 13.61 -3.72 9.32
N ALA A 222 12.77 -4.60 9.84
CA ALA A 222 13.07 -6.03 9.97
C ALA A 222 13.11 -6.72 8.60
N ALA A 223 12.18 -6.42 7.71
CA ALA A 223 12.17 -6.91 6.33
C ALA A 223 13.39 -6.39 5.56
N LEU A 224 13.68 -5.10 5.64
CA LEU A 224 14.85 -4.48 5.03
C LEU A 224 16.17 -5.10 5.54
N ARG A 225 16.28 -5.33 6.86
CA ARG A 225 17.44 -6.01 7.45
C ARG A 225 17.62 -7.43 6.93
N ARG A 226 16.53 -8.18 6.76
CA ARG A 226 16.57 -9.54 6.20
C ARG A 226 17.01 -9.53 4.75
N ASP A 227 16.50 -8.62 3.94
CA ASP A 227 16.87 -8.49 2.53
C ASP A 227 18.32 -8.03 2.37
N ILE A 228 18.77 -7.10 3.20
CA ILE A 228 20.19 -6.71 3.25
C ILE A 228 21.07 -7.90 3.64
N ALA A 229 20.70 -8.66 4.69
CA ALA A 229 21.45 -9.83 5.13
C ALA A 229 21.53 -10.90 4.02
N HIS A 230 20.44 -11.11 3.28
CA HIS A 230 20.42 -12.01 2.13
C HIS A 230 21.34 -11.53 1.00
N GLN A 231 21.37 -10.23 0.72
CA GLN A 231 22.28 -9.67 -0.31
C GLN A 231 23.75 -9.72 0.11
N LEU A 232 24.03 -9.57 1.39
CA LEU A 232 25.40 -9.68 1.93
C LEU A 232 25.99 -11.08 1.80
N GLN A 233 25.18 -12.15 1.75
CA GLN A 233 25.66 -13.53 1.54
C GLN A 233 26.38 -13.76 0.20
N PHE A 234 26.21 -12.85 -0.76
CA PHE A 234 26.84 -12.93 -2.07
C PHE A 234 28.17 -12.14 -2.18
N LEU A 235 28.61 -11.53 -1.08
CA LEU A 235 29.87 -10.83 -0.96
C LEU A 235 30.91 -11.73 -0.29
N ASP A 236 32.18 -11.51 -0.57
CA ASP A 236 33.28 -12.18 0.13
C ASP A 236 33.29 -11.77 1.62
N ASP A 237 33.69 -12.68 2.49
CA ASP A 237 33.70 -12.48 3.95
C ASP A 237 34.36 -11.18 4.39
N LEU A 238 35.42 -10.76 3.72
CA LEU A 238 36.16 -9.53 4.04
C LEU A 238 35.30 -8.28 3.72
N HIS A 239 34.60 -8.29 2.60
CA HIS A 239 33.67 -7.21 2.22
C HIS A 239 32.49 -7.12 3.19
N VAL A 240 31.96 -8.28 3.62
CA VAL A 240 30.87 -8.35 4.62
C VAL A 240 31.32 -7.75 5.95
N GLN A 241 32.48 -8.09 6.45
CA GLN A 241 33.02 -7.55 7.69
C GLN A 241 33.22 -6.03 7.62
N VAL A 242 33.77 -5.51 6.52
CA VAL A 242 33.91 -4.07 6.31
C VAL A 242 32.53 -3.37 6.35
N ILE A 243 31.55 -3.89 5.66
CA ILE A 243 30.19 -3.31 5.65
C ILE A 243 29.55 -3.39 7.04
N HIS A 244 29.70 -4.51 7.78
CA HIS A 244 29.15 -4.64 9.14
C HIS A 244 29.74 -3.59 10.10
N HIS A 245 31.04 -3.40 10.10
CA HIS A 245 31.68 -2.41 10.96
C HIS A 245 31.41 -0.96 10.54
N ARG A 246 31.38 -0.68 9.24
CA ARG A 246 31.16 0.68 8.72
C ARG A 246 29.74 1.17 8.95
N TYR A 247 28.73 0.31 8.80
CA TYR A 247 27.31 0.66 8.85
C TYR A 247 26.59 0.16 10.10
N GLY A 248 27.31 -0.44 11.04
CA GLY A 248 26.72 -0.88 12.32
C GLY A 248 25.70 -1.99 12.16
N LEU A 249 25.90 -2.91 11.21
CA LEU A 249 24.98 -4.04 11.02
C LEU A 249 25.24 -5.13 12.07
N ASN A 250 24.24 -5.98 12.34
CA ASN A 250 24.30 -7.06 13.34
C ASN A 250 24.63 -6.61 14.77
N GLY A 251 24.16 -5.42 15.17
CA GLY A 251 24.33 -4.93 16.54
C GLY A 251 25.67 -4.25 16.84
N HIS A 252 26.49 -4.07 15.82
CA HIS A 252 27.71 -3.26 15.94
C HIS A 252 27.41 -1.77 15.90
N THR A 253 28.19 -0.97 16.60
CA THR A 253 28.17 0.49 16.43
C THR A 253 28.90 0.86 15.13
N PRO A 254 28.38 1.82 14.32
CA PRO A 254 29.05 2.24 13.10
C PRO A 254 30.41 2.87 13.41
N LEU A 255 31.45 2.40 12.74
CA LEU A 255 32.83 2.83 12.93
C LEU A 255 33.31 3.70 11.76
N THR A 256 34.24 4.60 12.03
CA THR A 256 34.95 5.38 10.99
C THR A 256 35.88 4.48 10.16
N PRO A 257 36.34 4.90 8.96
CA PRO A 257 37.28 4.11 8.17
C PRO A 257 38.60 3.80 8.93
N GLU A 258 39.04 4.73 9.76
CA GLU A 258 40.27 4.59 10.56
C GLU A 258 40.11 3.56 11.70
N GLU A 259 38.97 3.59 12.39
CA GLU A 259 38.61 2.62 13.45
C GLU A 259 38.38 1.23 12.87
N THR A 260 37.69 1.14 11.71
CA THR A 260 37.50 -0.13 11.00
C THR A 260 38.84 -0.73 10.53
N ALA A 261 39.75 0.11 10.08
CA ALA A 261 41.11 -0.31 9.70
C ALA A 261 41.86 -0.92 10.88
N THR A 262 41.74 -0.31 12.06
CA THR A 262 42.33 -0.83 13.30
C THR A 262 41.68 -2.16 13.70
N ALA A 263 40.37 -2.29 13.60
CA ALA A 263 39.64 -3.49 13.97
C ALA A 263 39.95 -4.70 13.06
N LEU A 264 40.17 -4.45 11.77
CA LEU A 264 40.41 -5.50 10.77
C LEU A 264 41.91 -5.69 10.40
N ASN A 265 42.84 -4.96 11.06
CA ASN A 265 44.27 -4.95 10.76
C ASN A 265 44.58 -4.62 9.28
N LEU A 266 43.85 -3.64 8.72
CA LEU A 266 44.03 -3.15 7.36
C LEU A 266 44.42 -1.67 7.35
N THR A 267 44.80 -1.14 6.20
CA THR A 267 45.04 0.29 6.04
C THR A 267 43.70 1.01 5.73
N PRO A 268 43.50 2.28 6.14
CA PRO A 268 42.30 3.05 5.85
C PRO A 268 41.96 3.14 4.35
N ASP A 269 42.97 3.16 3.48
CA ASP A 269 42.78 3.19 2.03
C ASP A 269 42.29 1.85 1.47
N GLN A 270 42.72 0.73 2.07
CA GLN A 270 42.19 -0.59 1.76
C GLN A 270 40.70 -0.70 2.18
N ILE A 271 40.37 -0.20 3.37
CA ILE A 271 38.97 -0.16 3.82
C ILE A 271 38.08 0.64 2.85
N ARG A 272 38.52 1.84 2.43
CA ARG A 272 37.76 2.67 1.46
C ARG A 272 37.63 1.99 0.10
N THR A 273 38.61 1.20 -0.31
CA THR A 273 38.55 0.45 -1.58
C THR A 273 37.57 -0.71 -1.47
N LEU A 274 37.68 -1.53 -0.41
CA LEU A 274 36.79 -2.65 -0.15
C LEU A 274 35.32 -2.19 0.04
N GLU A 275 35.11 -1.11 0.77
CA GLU A 275 33.77 -0.49 0.94
C GLU A 275 33.16 -0.09 -0.42
N ARG A 276 33.96 0.57 -1.28
CA ARG A 276 33.51 1.00 -2.62
C ARG A 276 33.21 -0.19 -3.53
N GLU A 277 33.98 -1.24 -3.46
CA GLU A 277 33.76 -2.47 -4.22
C GLU A 277 32.52 -3.20 -3.73
N ALA A 278 32.36 -3.38 -2.42
CA ALA A 278 31.19 -3.97 -1.81
C ALA A 278 29.91 -3.22 -2.18
N LEU A 279 29.89 -1.89 -2.04
CA LEU A 279 28.74 -1.06 -2.43
C LEU A 279 28.45 -1.11 -3.92
N ARG A 280 29.47 -1.23 -4.79
CA ARG A 280 29.28 -1.39 -6.23
C ARG A 280 28.64 -2.74 -6.56
N HIS A 281 29.05 -3.82 -5.89
CA HIS A 281 28.46 -5.15 -6.02
C HIS A 281 27.00 -5.16 -5.55
N LEU A 282 26.73 -4.62 -4.38
CA LEU A 282 25.38 -4.48 -3.85
C LEU A 282 24.49 -3.64 -4.79
N ARG A 283 25.01 -2.52 -5.30
CA ARG A 283 24.25 -1.64 -6.20
C ARG A 283 23.85 -2.34 -7.51
N ARG A 284 24.71 -3.17 -8.08
CA ARG A 284 24.40 -3.89 -9.32
C ARG A 284 23.32 -4.96 -9.14
N ARG A 285 23.25 -5.58 -7.97
CA ARG A 285 22.39 -6.74 -7.70
C ARG A 285 21.11 -6.38 -6.95
N ALA A 286 21.17 -5.43 -6.03
CA ALA A 286 20.09 -5.09 -5.10
C ALA A 286 19.14 -3.98 -5.58
N ILE A 287 19.54 -3.17 -6.60
CA ILE A 287 18.70 -2.08 -7.11
C ILE A 287 17.27 -2.53 -7.50
N PRO A 288 17.04 -3.68 -8.17
CA PRO A 288 15.69 -4.10 -8.50
C PRO A 288 14.83 -4.44 -7.29
N GLN A 289 15.44 -4.96 -6.20
CA GLN A 289 14.76 -5.49 -5.03
C GLN A 289 14.62 -4.47 -3.89
N LEU A 290 15.59 -3.56 -3.74
CA LEU A 290 15.58 -2.54 -2.68
C LEU A 290 14.94 -1.21 -3.10
N ARG A 291 14.63 -1.02 -4.36
CA ARG A 291 14.00 0.19 -4.87
C ARG A 291 12.60 0.44 -4.28
N ASP A 292 11.94 -0.62 -3.83
CA ASP A 292 10.62 -0.56 -3.23
C ASP A 292 10.64 -0.03 -1.78
N TYR A 293 11.82 0.03 -1.15
CA TYR A 293 12.04 0.57 0.21
C TYR A 293 12.50 2.04 0.21
N ALA A 294 12.87 2.60 -0.95
CA ALA A 294 13.44 3.95 -1.08
C ALA A 294 12.42 5.01 -1.55
N ALA A 295 11.13 4.69 -1.52
CA ALA A 295 10.04 5.58 -1.97
C ALA A 295 9.30 6.25 -0.82
#